data_6d9f9c914db0c8a5f4c5aa9597eed0b7
#
_entry.id   6d9f9c914db0c8a5f4c5aa9597eed0b7
#
_cell.length_a   1.000
_cell.length_b   1.000
_cell.length_c   1.000
_cell.angle_alpha   90.00
_cell.angle_beta   90.00
_cell.angle_gamma   90.00
#
_symmetry.space_group_name_H-M   'P 1'
#
loop_
_entity.id
_entity.type
_entity.pdbx_description
1 polymer ?
#
loop_
_entity_poly.entity_id
_entity_poly.type
_entity_poly.pdbx_seq_one_letter_code
_entity_poly.pdbx_strand_id
1 'polypeptide(L)'
;VRDPLTGLFNRRYLTESLGRELSRSKRRDLPLAVLAFDLDRFKDFNDSYGHPAGDAMLVAFARILESHSRNEDIACRQGGEEFVLILPEIIASRKKDD
;
A
#
# COMPACT_ATOMS: atom_id res chain seq x y z
N VAL A 1 -1.67 14.51 -3.97
CA VAL A 1 -0.76 13.35 -3.96
C VAL A 1 -1.12 12.38 -2.82
N ARG A 2 -1.75 12.87 -1.79
CA ARG A 2 -2.16 12.06 -0.63
C ARG A 2 -3.65 11.84 -0.59
N ASP A 3 -4.05 10.66 -0.13
CA ASP A 3 -5.44 10.36 0.15
C ASP A 3 -5.88 11.12 1.40
N PRO A 4 -6.95 11.92 1.34
CA PRO A 4 -7.31 12.77 2.47
C PRO A 4 -7.78 12.01 3.71
N LEU A 5 -8.31 10.81 3.56
CA LEU A 5 -8.76 10.05 4.72
C LEU A 5 -7.60 9.36 5.44
N THR A 6 -6.76 8.66 4.69
CA THR A 6 -5.73 7.80 5.29
C THR A 6 -4.35 8.45 5.36
N GLY A 7 -4.11 9.49 4.56
CA GLY A 7 -2.80 10.10 4.46
C GLY A 7 -1.80 9.32 3.62
N LEU A 8 -2.17 8.16 3.13
CA LEU A 8 -1.32 7.41 2.21
C LEU A 8 -1.28 8.12 0.86
N PHE A 9 -0.36 7.72 -0.01
CA PHE A 9 -0.35 8.24 -1.37
C PHE A 9 -1.63 7.82 -2.08
N ASN A 10 -2.07 8.64 -3.03
CA ASN A 10 -3.29 8.37 -3.76
C ASN A 10 -3.01 7.55 -5.02
N ARG A 11 -4.08 7.21 -5.75
CA ARG A 11 -4.00 6.38 -6.95
C ARG A 11 -3.11 6.99 -8.02
N ARG A 12 -3.17 8.31 -8.17
CA ARG A 12 -2.37 8.99 -9.18
C ARG A 12 -0.87 8.81 -8.91
N TYR A 13 -0.48 9.01 -7.66
CA TYR A 13 0.92 8.83 -7.29
C TYR A 13 1.35 7.37 -7.42
N LEU A 14 0.43 6.43 -7.14
CA LEU A 14 0.69 5.01 -7.33
C LEU A 14 1.07 4.72 -8.78
N THR A 15 0.28 5.22 -9.74
CA THR A 15 0.53 4.96 -11.15
C THR A 15 1.90 5.51 -11.59
N GLU A 16 2.20 6.75 -11.18
CA GLU A 16 3.47 7.38 -11.52
C GLU A 16 4.65 6.65 -10.88
N SER A 17 4.50 6.30 -9.61
CA SER A 17 5.58 5.64 -8.87
C SER A 17 5.86 4.25 -9.41
N LEU A 18 4.82 3.50 -9.73
CA LEU A 18 4.98 2.15 -10.23
C LEU A 18 5.77 2.13 -11.54
N GLY A 19 5.43 3.04 -12.46
CA GLY A 19 6.17 3.15 -13.72
C GLY A 19 7.64 3.47 -13.49
N ARG A 20 7.91 4.41 -12.59
CA ARG A 20 9.28 4.81 -12.27
C ARG A 20 10.06 3.67 -11.63
N GLU A 21 9.45 2.95 -10.69
CA GLU A 21 10.12 1.85 -9.99
C GLU A 21 10.34 0.64 -10.90
N LEU A 22 9.42 0.39 -11.82
CA LEU A 22 9.61 -0.68 -12.81
C LEU A 22 10.82 -0.38 -13.69
N SER A 23 10.94 0.86 -14.17
CA SER A 23 12.08 1.26 -14.99
C SER A 23 13.39 1.15 -14.22
N ARG A 24 13.37 1.58 -12.96
CA ARG A 24 14.55 1.54 -12.10
C ARG A 24 14.96 0.10 -11.82
N SER A 25 14.00 -0.77 -11.55
CA SER A 25 14.24 -2.18 -11.30
C SER A 25 14.93 -2.84 -12.50
N LYS A 26 14.45 -2.54 -13.70
CA LYS A 26 15.06 -3.08 -14.93
C LYS A 26 16.50 -2.58 -15.12
N ARG A 27 16.70 -1.26 -14.97
CA ARG A 27 18.03 -0.67 -15.17
C ARG A 27 19.06 -1.23 -14.21
N ARG A 28 18.67 -1.44 -12.97
CA ARG A 28 19.59 -1.85 -11.91
C ARG A 28 19.60 -3.35 -11.67
N ASP A 29 18.74 -4.07 -12.39
CA ASP A 29 18.58 -5.53 -12.22
C ASP A 29 18.33 -5.88 -10.75
N LEU A 30 17.42 -5.16 -10.12
CA LEU A 30 17.05 -5.40 -8.73
C LEU A 30 15.57 -5.76 -8.65
N PRO A 31 15.20 -6.68 -7.76
CA PRO A 31 13.82 -7.12 -7.67
C PRO A 31 12.89 -6.04 -7.13
N LEU A 32 11.65 -6.10 -7.60
CA LEU A 32 10.58 -5.20 -7.18
C LEU A 32 9.37 -6.06 -6.84
N ALA A 33 8.77 -5.83 -5.69
CA ALA A 33 7.54 -6.51 -5.32
C ALA A 33 6.40 -5.50 -5.22
N VAL A 34 5.22 -5.94 -5.61
CA VAL A 34 4.01 -5.12 -5.49
C VAL A 34 2.97 -5.98 -4.80
N LEU A 35 2.44 -5.49 -3.69
CA LEU A 35 1.42 -6.20 -2.92
C LEU A 35 0.11 -5.41 -3.01
N ALA A 36 -0.96 -6.10 -3.38
CA ALA A 36 -2.29 -5.50 -3.44
C ALA A 36 -3.15 -6.07 -2.32
N PHE A 37 -3.88 -5.21 -1.64
CA PHE A 37 -4.74 -5.58 -0.53
C PHE A 37 -6.15 -5.11 -0.80
N ASP A 38 -7.12 -5.91 -0.40
CA ASP A 38 -8.53 -5.57 -0.50
C ASP A 38 -9.17 -6.00 0.81
N LEU A 39 -9.80 -5.07 1.53
CA LEU A 39 -10.41 -5.40 2.82
C LEU A 39 -11.66 -6.24 2.60
N ASP A 40 -11.61 -7.48 3.05
CA ASP A 40 -12.67 -8.43 2.83
C ASP A 40 -13.96 -8.00 3.51
N ARG A 41 -15.07 -8.09 2.76
CA ARG A 41 -16.40 -7.80 3.27
C ARG A 41 -16.55 -6.39 3.86
N PHE A 42 -15.80 -5.46 3.30
CA PHE A 42 -15.84 -4.08 3.79
C PHE A 42 -17.22 -3.44 3.67
N LYS A 43 -17.92 -3.73 2.57
CA LYS A 43 -19.28 -3.22 2.38
C LYS A 43 -20.22 -3.73 3.47
N ASP A 44 -20.11 -5.01 3.80
CA ASP A 44 -20.93 -5.60 4.87
C ASP A 44 -20.63 -4.93 6.21
N PHE A 45 -19.36 -4.63 6.46
CA PHE A 45 -18.97 -3.95 7.68
C PHE A 45 -19.60 -2.56 7.76
N ASN A 46 -19.54 -1.80 6.67
CA ASN A 46 -20.18 -0.49 6.59
C ASN A 46 -21.68 -0.56 6.80
N ASP A 47 -22.32 -1.56 6.17
CA ASP A 47 -23.76 -1.72 6.30
C ASP A 47 -24.16 -2.03 7.75
N SER A 48 -23.32 -2.77 8.47
CA SER A 48 -23.61 -3.17 9.86
C SER A 48 -23.27 -2.08 10.86
N TYR A 49 -22.16 -1.36 10.66
CA TYR A 49 -21.63 -0.46 11.67
C TYR A 49 -21.60 1.01 11.26
N GLY A 50 -21.91 1.32 10.00
CA GLY A 50 -21.96 2.69 9.50
C GLY A 50 -20.65 3.14 8.88
N HIS A 51 -20.74 4.20 8.06
CA HIS A 51 -19.58 4.73 7.36
C HIS A 51 -18.47 5.27 8.28
N PRO A 52 -18.78 5.93 9.41
CA PRO A 52 -17.70 6.37 10.29
C PRO A 52 -16.85 5.22 10.81
N ALA A 53 -17.47 4.07 11.11
CA ALA A 53 -16.72 2.89 11.54
C ALA A 53 -15.88 2.34 10.39
N GLY A 54 -16.40 2.36 9.16
CA GLY A 54 -15.67 1.96 7.98
C GLY A 54 -14.45 2.85 7.74
N ASP A 55 -14.63 4.15 7.88
CA ASP A 55 -13.52 5.10 7.74
C ASP A 55 -12.44 4.83 8.78
N ALA A 56 -12.84 4.54 10.02
CA ALA A 56 -11.88 4.21 11.08
C ALA A 56 -11.11 2.93 10.74
N MET A 57 -11.76 1.95 10.15
CA MET A 57 -11.09 0.73 9.73
C MET A 57 -10.06 1.00 8.64
N LEU A 58 -10.41 1.84 7.65
CA LEU A 58 -9.48 2.20 6.59
C LEU A 58 -8.25 2.91 7.14
N VAL A 59 -8.45 3.84 8.07
CA VAL A 59 -7.35 4.55 8.71
C VAL A 59 -6.48 3.58 9.52
N ALA A 60 -7.10 2.66 10.25
CA ALA A 60 -6.36 1.67 11.04
C ALA A 60 -5.50 0.79 10.14
N PHE A 61 -6.04 0.33 9.02
CA PHE A 61 -5.28 -0.49 8.10
C PHE A 61 -4.12 0.30 7.49
N ALA A 62 -4.36 1.56 7.14
CA ALA A 62 -3.31 2.43 6.61
C ALA A 62 -2.16 2.58 7.62
N ARG A 63 -2.47 2.74 8.92
CA ARG A 63 -1.43 2.84 9.95
C ARG A 63 -0.62 1.55 10.06
N ILE A 64 -1.30 0.40 9.91
CA ILE A 64 -0.62 -0.89 9.93
C ILE A 64 0.36 -1.00 8.75
N LEU A 65 -0.09 -0.62 7.55
CA LEU A 65 0.80 -0.64 6.38
C LEU A 65 2.01 0.24 6.60
N GLU A 66 1.80 1.46 7.09
CA GLU A 66 2.90 2.39 7.32
C GLU A 66 3.88 1.86 8.35
N SER A 67 3.37 1.27 9.42
CA SER A 67 4.22 0.80 10.52
C SER A 67 5.12 -0.38 10.12
N HIS A 68 4.74 -1.09 9.06
CA HIS A 68 5.52 -2.23 8.57
C HIS A 68 6.32 -1.90 7.31
N SER A 69 6.28 -0.66 6.86
CA SER A 69 6.95 -0.25 5.62
C SER A 69 8.31 0.35 5.91
N ARG A 70 9.25 0.12 4.99
CA ARG A 70 10.55 0.79 5.01
C ARG A 70 10.39 2.19 4.43
N ASN A 71 11.40 3.06 4.61
CA ASN A 71 11.35 4.42 4.07
C ASN A 71 11.20 4.45 2.56
N GLU A 72 11.79 3.49 1.87
CA GLU A 72 11.74 3.44 0.40
C GLU A 72 10.46 2.80 -0.14
N ASP A 73 9.67 2.16 0.72
CA ASP A 73 8.41 1.55 0.31
C ASP A 73 7.35 2.61 0.08
N ILE A 74 6.43 2.33 -0.83
CA ILE A 74 5.39 3.28 -1.20
C ILE A 74 4.04 2.65 -0.91
N ALA A 75 3.35 3.18 0.10
CA ALA A 75 2.04 2.70 0.49
C ALA A 75 0.97 3.63 -0.07
N CYS A 76 0.01 3.07 -0.78
CA CYS A 76 -1.01 3.83 -1.50
C CYS A 76 -2.40 3.30 -1.19
N ARG A 77 -3.38 4.20 -1.23
CA ARG A 77 -4.78 3.80 -1.29
C ARG A 77 -5.23 3.93 -2.73
N GLN A 78 -5.57 2.80 -3.36
CA GLN A 78 -5.92 2.79 -4.77
C GLN A 78 -7.38 3.14 -5.01
N GLY A 79 -8.26 2.66 -4.16
CA GLY A 79 -9.70 2.89 -4.27
C GLY A 79 -10.32 2.75 -2.91
N GLY A 80 -11.63 2.63 -2.83
CA GLY A 80 -12.38 2.62 -1.57
C GLY A 80 -11.72 1.82 -0.47
N GLU A 81 -11.62 0.50 -0.66
CA GLU A 81 -11.03 -0.41 0.32
C GLU A 81 -9.79 -1.13 -0.23
N GLU A 82 -9.21 -0.59 -1.30
CA GLU A 82 -8.07 -1.20 -1.98
C GLU A 82 -6.79 -0.44 -1.70
N PHE A 83 -5.75 -1.18 -1.34
CA PHE A 83 -4.43 -0.62 -1.01
C PHE A 83 -3.36 -1.32 -1.80
N VAL A 84 -2.27 -0.62 -2.09
CA VAL A 84 -1.14 -1.19 -2.80
C VAL A 84 0.14 -0.77 -2.09
N LEU A 85 1.06 -1.71 -1.95
CA LEU A 85 2.38 -1.44 -1.37
C LEU A 85 3.44 -1.80 -2.40
N ILE A 86 4.28 -0.84 -2.75
CA ILE A 86 5.40 -1.05 -3.66
C ILE A 86 6.66 -1.21 -2.83
N LEU A 87 7.38 -2.30 -3.05
CA LEU A 87 8.57 -2.67 -2.29
C LEU A 87 9.78 -2.71 -3.21
N PRO A 88 10.47 -1.58 -3.39
CA PRO A 88 11.67 -1.56 -4.25
C PRO A 88 12.82 -2.32 -3.62
N GLU A 89 13.66 -2.92 -4.46
CA GLU A 89 14.88 -3.58 -4.03
C GLU A 89 14.65 -4.59 -2.92
N ILE A 90 13.58 -5.39 -3.07
CA ILE A 90 13.29 -6.44 -2.10
C ILE A 90 14.27 -7.58 -2.29
N ILE A 91 15.00 -7.94 -1.23
CA ILE A 91 16.01 -9.00 -1.31
C ILE A 91 15.57 -10.14 -0.42
N ALA A 92 15.21 -11.26 -1.05
CA ALA A 92 14.66 -12.40 -0.33
C ALA A 92 15.66 -13.09 0.58
N SER A 93 16.94 -13.04 0.25
CA SER A 93 17.98 -13.76 1.00
C SER A 93 18.21 -13.22 2.39
N ARG A 94 17.64 -12.15 2.65
CA ARG A 94 17.86 -11.60 3.92
C ARG A 94 17.29 -12.36 5.06
N LYS A 95 17.49 -13.10 5.26
CA LYS A 95 16.93 -13.77 6.10
C LYS A 95 17.51 -14.23 7.14
N LYS A 96 17.85 -14.11 6.89
CA LYS A 96 18.30 -14.37 7.62
C LYS A 96 18.70 -14.72 8.53
N ASP A 97 18.83 -14.57 8.68
CA ASP A 97 19.09 -14.66 9.38
C ASP A 97 19.20 -15.13 10.20
N ASP A 98 19.17 -15.19 10.13
CA ASP A 98 19.17 -15.41 10.63
C ASP A 98 19.30 -15.67 11.20
#